data_e578ec7027d57285f73dd4e5686ba7e6
#
_entry.id   e578ec7027d57285f73dd4e5686ba7e6
#
_cell.length_a   1.000
_cell.length_b   1.000
_cell.length_c   1.000
_cell.angle_alpha   90.00
_cell.angle_beta   90.00
_cell.angle_gamma   90.00
#
_symmetry.space_group_name_H-M   'P 1'
#
loop_
_entity.id
_entity.type
_entity.pdbx_description
1 polymer ?
#
loop_
_entity_poly.entity_id
_entity_poly.type
_entity_poly.pdbx_seq_one_letter_code
_entity_poly.pdbx_strand_id
1 'polypeptide(L)'
;QRIYGFKHPNVLDTMVMSRCIYPDVRDADFKRNNFPKELIGRHSLESWGYRIGIHKGDYGVTSDWSVYSDEMGEYCEQDVVVTRELYRHLMQKNPSKDMLEMEHKFARAMRAQEYNGFPFNIEGAEKLCAELTCRRAELKQELQELFPAEVVQLKSFFYTTPDGKEWKTKKAAMEAGHKLKDITKGRNKTKTIPFNPNSRDQIASHLLSQGWKPDAYEGKRPAINEAVLNSIGSAEALKLCEYLLITKRLGQISEGNQAW
;
A
#
# COMPACT_ATOMS: atom_id res chain seq x y z
N GLN A 1 -0.03 15.45 30.36
CA GLN A 1 -0.86 14.99 31.50
C GLN A 1 -0.25 13.80 32.22
N ARG A 2 0.32 12.80 31.50
CA ARG A 2 0.90 11.61 32.11
C ARG A 2 2.13 11.87 32.98
N ILE A 3 3.01 12.77 32.55
CA ILE A 3 4.29 13.02 33.22
C ILE A 3 4.12 13.98 34.39
N TYR A 4 3.34 15.06 34.19
CA TYR A 4 3.24 16.16 35.17
C TYR A 4 1.88 16.22 35.87
N GLY A 5 0.95 15.27 35.64
CA GLY A 5 -0.38 15.27 36.24
C GLY A 5 -1.27 16.48 35.88
N PHE A 6 -0.83 17.30 34.93
CA PHE A 6 -1.51 18.51 34.54
C PHE A 6 -2.82 18.24 33.80
N LYS A 7 -3.93 18.76 34.31
CA LYS A 7 -5.25 18.66 33.68
C LYS A 7 -5.69 20.06 33.22
N HIS A 8 -5.82 20.25 31.90
CA HIS A 8 -6.38 21.47 31.35
C HIS A 8 -7.87 21.27 31.07
N PRO A 9 -8.77 22.10 31.64
CA PRO A 9 -10.22 21.93 31.50
C PRO A 9 -10.74 22.23 30.09
N ASN A 10 -10.11 23.15 29.39
CA ASN A 10 -10.53 23.63 28.08
C ASN A 10 -9.44 23.34 27.03
N VAL A 11 -9.50 22.19 26.41
CA VAL A 11 -8.60 21.81 25.32
C VAL A 11 -9.41 21.80 24.01
N LEU A 12 -8.98 22.63 23.06
CA LEU A 12 -9.43 22.58 21.67
C LEU A 12 -8.31 22.01 20.81
N ASP A 13 -8.63 20.95 20.06
CA ASP A 13 -7.70 20.31 19.15
C ASP A 13 -7.94 20.85 17.73
N THR A 14 -6.96 21.57 17.18
CA THR A 14 -7.07 22.16 15.85
C THR A 14 -7.17 21.12 14.74
N MET A 15 -6.69 19.88 14.94
CA MET A 15 -6.89 18.79 13.98
C MET A 15 -8.36 18.36 13.95
N VAL A 16 -8.99 18.17 15.11
CA VAL A 16 -10.42 17.85 15.22
C VAL A 16 -11.24 18.98 14.57
N MET A 17 -10.98 20.23 14.95
CA MET A 17 -11.63 21.42 14.37
C MET A 17 -11.49 21.45 12.84
N SER A 18 -10.30 21.23 12.33
CA SER A 18 -10.05 21.32 10.89
C SER A 18 -10.76 20.24 10.09
N ARG A 19 -10.89 19.04 10.63
CA ARG A 19 -11.64 17.94 9.99
C ARG A 19 -13.13 18.23 9.93
N CYS A 20 -13.69 18.85 10.96
CA CYS A 20 -15.10 19.24 11.00
C CYS A 20 -15.42 20.37 10.03
N ILE A 21 -14.55 21.39 9.99
CA ILE A 21 -14.78 22.63 9.24
C ILE A 21 -14.45 22.47 7.75
N TYR A 22 -13.45 21.64 7.43
CA TYR A 22 -12.95 21.44 6.07
C TYR A 22 -12.82 19.95 5.72
N PRO A 23 -13.95 19.21 5.58
CA PRO A 23 -13.91 17.78 5.26
C PRO A 23 -13.25 17.50 3.88
N ASP A 24 -13.39 18.42 2.93
CA ASP A 24 -13.00 18.24 1.53
C ASP A 24 -11.69 18.99 1.16
N VAL A 25 -10.72 19.08 2.09
CA VAL A 25 -9.45 19.78 1.84
C VAL A 25 -8.68 19.22 0.64
N ARG A 26 -8.88 17.94 0.32
CA ARG A 26 -8.18 17.25 -0.76
C ARG A 26 -8.43 17.92 -2.11
N ASP A 27 -9.67 18.19 -2.43
CA ASP A 27 -10.05 18.79 -3.72
C ASP A 27 -9.57 20.24 -3.83
N ALA A 28 -9.52 20.95 -2.69
CA ALA A 28 -8.97 22.29 -2.63
C ALA A 28 -7.45 22.28 -2.81
N ASP A 29 -6.74 21.29 -2.25
CA ASP A 29 -5.29 21.17 -2.36
C ASP A 29 -4.83 20.88 -3.79
N PHE A 30 -5.56 20.04 -4.54
CA PHE A 30 -5.26 19.77 -5.96
C PHE A 30 -5.29 21.03 -6.84
N LYS A 31 -6.04 22.04 -6.43
CA LYS A 31 -6.14 23.33 -7.17
C LYS A 31 -5.06 24.33 -6.77
N ARG A 32 -4.24 24.03 -5.75
CA ARG A 32 -3.17 24.91 -5.28
C ARG A 32 -1.90 24.69 -6.08
N ASN A 33 -1.29 25.76 -6.56
CA ASN A 33 0.02 25.71 -7.17
C ASN A 33 1.08 25.39 -6.13
N ASN A 34 2.01 24.47 -6.45
CA ASN A 34 3.16 24.10 -5.60
C ASN A 34 2.81 23.51 -4.22
N PHE A 35 1.62 22.93 -4.05
CA PHE A 35 1.29 22.21 -2.82
C PHE A 35 1.98 20.83 -2.82
N PRO A 36 2.70 20.44 -1.74
CA PRO A 36 3.39 19.15 -1.69
C PRO A 36 2.43 17.98 -1.85
N LYS A 37 2.73 17.07 -2.77
CA LYS A 37 1.83 15.95 -3.13
C LYS A 37 1.55 15.02 -1.97
N GLU A 38 2.54 14.80 -1.11
CA GLU A 38 2.46 13.97 0.10
C GLU A 38 1.57 14.56 1.19
N LEU A 39 1.30 15.86 1.13
CA LEU A 39 0.46 16.58 2.10
C LEU A 39 -0.99 16.77 1.66
N ILE A 40 -1.30 16.42 0.40
CA ILE A 40 -2.65 16.57 -0.17
C ILE A 40 -3.68 15.78 0.67
N GLY A 41 -4.73 16.46 1.11
CA GLY A 41 -5.83 15.90 1.89
C GLY A 41 -5.49 15.62 3.35
N ARG A 42 -4.27 15.95 3.82
CA ARG A 42 -3.90 15.78 5.24
C ARG A 42 -4.32 16.97 6.09
N HIS A 43 -4.62 16.70 7.36
CA HIS A 43 -4.94 17.72 8.38
C HIS A 43 -3.80 17.93 9.39
N SER A 44 -2.57 17.54 9.03
CA SER A 44 -1.39 17.79 9.86
C SER A 44 -1.11 19.30 9.96
N LEU A 45 -0.41 19.70 11.02
CA LEU A 45 0.00 21.10 11.21
C LEU A 45 0.86 21.60 10.04
N GLU A 46 1.74 20.74 9.53
CA GLU A 46 2.54 21.01 8.33
C GLU A 46 1.66 21.31 7.11
N SER A 47 0.66 20.45 6.80
CA SER A 47 -0.27 20.69 5.67
C SER A 47 -1.02 22.02 5.83
N TRP A 48 -1.41 22.35 7.05
CA TRP A 48 -2.06 23.62 7.33
C TRP A 48 -1.10 24.80 7.23
N GLY A 49 0.16 24.62 7.61
CA GLY A 49 1.21 25.63 7.41
C GLY A 49 1.31 26.06 5.94
N TYR A 50 1.30 25.08 5.01
CA TYR A 50 1.27 25.36 3.57
C TYR A 50 -0.04 26.06 3.13
N ARG A 51 -1.20 25.71 3.71
CA ARG A 51 -2.49 26.33 3.34
C ARG A 51 -2.61 27.79 3.80
N ILE A 52 -2.08 28.12 4.97
CA ILE A 52 -2.14 29.47 5.56
C ILE A 52 -0.89 30.31 5.27
N GLY A 53 0.13 29.73 4.61
CA GLY A 53 1.36 30.43 4.23
C GLY A 53 2.33 30.68 5.39
N ILE A 54 2.26 29.91 6.47
CA ILE A 54 3.14 30.00 7.65
C ILE A 54 3.78 28.63 7.84
N HIS A 55 5.01 28.48 7.36
CA HIS A 55 5.69 27.18 7.38
C HIS A 55 6.25 26.86 8.76
N LYS A 56 6.15 25.60 9.12
CA LYS A 56 6.89 24.99 10.21
C LYS A 56 8.32 24.71 9.72
N GLY A 57 9.32 24.85 10.58
CA GLY A 57 10.70 24.57 10.20
C GLY A 57 10.96 23.08 9.89
N ASP A 58 12.11 22.78 9.30
CA ASP A 58 12.49 21.42 8.85
C ASP A 58 13.19 20.60 9.94
N TYR A 59 13.32 21.10 11.16
CA TYR A 59 14.04 20.47 12.27
C TYR A 59 13.57 19.02 12.51
N GLY A 60 12.28 18.73 12.40
CA GLY A 60 11.70 17.43 12.68
C GLY A 60 12.08 16.30 11.71
N VAL A 61 12.73 16.62 10.57
CA VAL A 61 13.06 15.65 9.52
C VAL A 61 14.44 15.01 9.72
N THR A 62 15.40 15.75 10.29
CA THR A 62 16.81 15.37 10.30
C THR A 62 17.47 15.37 11.68
N SER A 63 16.75 15.74 12.75
CA SER A 63 17.34 16.05 14.04
C SER A 63 17.13 14.97 15.09
N ASP A 64 18.10 14.85 15.98
CA ASP A 64 18.02 13.99 17.16
C ASP A 64 17.18 14.67 18.25
N TRP A 65 16.09 14.00 18.64
CA TRP A 65 15.18 14.47 19.69
C TRP A 65 15.56 14.00 21.10
N SER A 66 16.65 13.27 21.25
CA SER A 66 17.08 12.71 22.53
C SER A 66 17.70 13.75 23.47
N VAL A 67 18.28 14.81 22.89
CA VAL A 67 18.96 15.88 23.63
C VAL A 67 18.38 17.21 23.20
N TYR A 68 18.09 18.07 24.21
CA TYR A 68 17.61 19.43 23.95
C TYR A 68 18.66 20.28 23.22
N SER A 69 18.20 21.04 22.22
CA SER A 69 18.99 22.10 21.57
C SER A 69 18.15 23.37 21.41
N ASP A 70 18.82 24.52 21.21
CA ASP A 70 18.13 25.78 21.00
C ASP A 70 17.27 25.78 19.75
N GLU A 71 17.73 25.11 18.70
CA GLU A 71 16.95 24.89 17.45
C GLU A 71 15.68 24.07 17.69
N MET A 72 15.72 23.09 18.61
CA MET A 72 14.53 22.36 19.05
C MET A 72 13.55 23.32 19.75
N GLY A 73 14.05 24.24 20.57
CA GLY A 73 13.26 25.27 21.21
C GLY A 73 12.56 26.18 20.19
N GLU A 74 13.31 26.74 19.24
CA GLU A 74 12.79 27.56 18.14
C GLU A 74 11.75 26.84 17.30
N TYR A 75 11.99 25.56 16.98
CA TYR A 75 11.02 24.73 16.27
C TYR A 75 9.72 24.55 17.05
N CYS A 76 9.79 24.31 18.37
CA CYS A 76 8.61 24.21 19.22
C CYS A 76 7.84 25.53 19.30
N GLU A 77 8.53 26.68 19.39
CA GLU A 77 7.90 28.00 19.35
C GLU A 77 7.19 28.25 18.03
N GLN A 78 7.81 27.89 16.92
CA GLN A 78 7.21 28.01 15.59
C GLN A 78 5.96 27.13 15.45
N ASP A 79 5.96 25.90 15.97
CA ASP A 79 4.78 25.03 15.99
C ASP A 79 3.61 25.68 16.77
N VAL A 80 3.88 26.39 17.86
CA VAL A 80 2.87 27.15 18.60
C VAL A 80 2.33 28.32 17.78
N VAL A 81 3.20 29.04 17.07
CA VAL A 81 2.79 30.14 16.18
C VAL A 81 1.86 29.63 15.08
N VAL A 82 2.25 28.54 14.39
CA VAL A 82 1.43 27.93 13.31
C VAL A 82 0.10 27.44 13.87
N THR A 83 0.10 26.81 15.04
CA THR A 83 -1.13 26.33 15.70
C THR A 83 -2.08 27.47 16.05
N ARG A 84 -1.56 28.56 16.55
CA ARG A 84 -2.34 29.75 16.90
C ARG A 84 -2.99 30.39 15.65
N GLU A 85 -2.22 30.52 14.58
CA GLU A 85 -2.75 31.09 13.34
C GLU A 85 -3.74 30.15 12.66
N LEU A 86 -3.52 28.83 12.72
CA LEU A 86 -4.49 27.85 12.31
C LEU A 86 -5.80 27.98 13.10
N TYR A 87 -5.73 28.07 14.43
CA TYR A 87 -6.91 28.28 15.26
C TYR A 87 -7.68 29.53 14.85
N ARG A 88 -6.98 30.67 14.64
CA ARG A 88 -7.61 31.91 14.16
C ARG A 88 -8.30 31.74 12.82
N HIS A 89 -7.63 31.05 11.88
CA HIS A 89 -8.18 30.75 10.56
C HIS A 89 -9.46 29.89 10.66
N LEU A 90 -9.46 28.88 11.51
CA LEU A 90 -10.62 28.01 11.71
C LEU A 90 -11.79 28.78 12.35
N MET A 91 -11.53 29.63 13.33
CA MET A 91 -12.55 30.41 14.00
C MET A 91 -13.21 31.48 13.11
N GLN A 92 -12.54 31.96 12.06
CA GLN A 92 -13.16 32.86 11.06
C GLN A 92 -14.35 32.22 10.33
N LYS A 93 -14.45 30.88 10.31
CA LYS A 93 -15.59 30.16 9.74
C LYS A 93 -16.81 30.12 10.66
N ASN A 94 -16.70 30.70 11.85
CA ASN A 94 -17.76 30.72 12.86
C ASN A 94 -18.39 29.34 13.11
N PRO A 95 -17.57 28.29 13.44
CA PRO A 95 -18.09 26.94 13.61
C PRO A 95 -19.06 26.84 14.79
N SER A 96 -20.05 25.96 14.67
CA SER A 96 -20.99 25.71 15.76
C SER A 96 -20.26 25.23 17.01
N LYS A 97 -20.55 25.86 18.14
CA LYS A 97 -19.97 25.47 19.43
C LYS A 97 -20.38 24.08 19.84
N ASP A 98 -21.63 23.70 19.59
CA ASP A 98 -22.16 22.37 19.94
C ASP A 98 -21.50 21.28 19.10
N MET A 99 -21.28 21.55 17.80
CA MET A 99 -20.53 20.65 16.91
C MET A 99 -19.10 20.42 17.43
N LEU A 100 -18.40 21.49 17.74
CA LEU A 100 -17.02 21.37 18.27
C LEU A 100 -16.97 20.62 19.59
N GLU A 101 -17.92 20.87 20.49
CA GLU A 101 -17.99 20.19 21.79
C GLU A 101 -18.26 18.68 21.60
N MET A 102 -19.19 18.32 20.74
CA MET A 102 -19.53 16.94 20.42
C MET A 102 -18.33 16.20 19.84
N GLU A 103 -17.68 16.76 18.83
CA GLU A 103 -16.52 16.13 18.16
C GLU A 103 -15.32 15.99 19.09
N HIS A 104 -15.07 16.96 19.98
CA HIS A 104 -14.02 16.82 20.98
C HIS A 104 -14.34 15.77 22.06
N LYS A 105 -15.62 15.61 22.44
CA LYS A 105 -16.05 14.52 23.31
C LYS A 105 -15.83 13.17 22.63
N PHE A 106 -16.21 13.05 21.36
CA PHE A 106 -16.01 11.85 20.55
C PHE A 106 -14.52 11.52 20.41
N ALA A 107 -13.68 12.49 20.04
CA ALA A 107 -12.24 12.30 19.91
C ALA A 107 -11.60 11.82 21.23
N ARG A 108 -12.05 12.32 22.38
CA ARG A 108 -11.59 11.85 23.70
C ARG A 108 -12.01 10.40 23.98
N ALA A 109 -13.24 10.03 23.62
CA ALA A 109 -13.71 8.65 23.78
C ALA A 109 -12.92 7.67 22.89
N MET A 110 -12.69 8.04 21.61
CA MET A 110 -11.87 7.25 20.69
C MET A 110 -10.43 7.09 21.20
N ARG A 111 -9.83 8.16 21.71
CA ARG A 111 -8.48 8.09 22.30
C ARG A 111 -8.41 7.21 23.55
N ALA A 112 -9.46 7.22 24.37
CA ALA A 112 -9.55 6.30 25.51
C ALA A 112 -9.65 4.84 25.05
N GLN A 113 -10.42 4.58 24.00
CA GLN A 113 -10.54 3.26 23.39
C GLN A 113 -9.20 2.78 22.79
N GLU A 114 -8.50 3.63 22.03
CA GLU A 114 -7.17 3.36 21.50
C GLU A 114 -6.17 3.03 22.62
N TYR A 115 -6.22 3.79 23.71
CA TYR A 115 -5.34 3.61 24.85
C TYR A 115 -5.61 2.30 25.61
N ASN A 116 -6.86 1.96 25.82
CA ASN A 116 -7.25 0.74 26.51
C ASN A 116 -7.02 -0.50 25.65
N GLY A 117 -7.09 -0.34 24.33
CA GLY A 117 -7.05 -1.46 23.40
C GLY A 117 -8.22 -2.43 23.60
N PHE A 118 -8.07 -3.61 23.08
CA PHE A 118 -8.97 -4.72 23.31
C PHE A 118 -8.14 -6.00 23.55
N PRO A 119 -8.65 -6.98 24.31
CA PRO A 119 -7.94 -8.22 24.55
C PRO A 119 -7.77 -8.99 23.24
N PHE A 120 -6.54 -9.42 22.97
CA PHE A 120 -6.20 -10.21 21.81
C PHE A 120 -5.56 -11.53 22.24
N ASN A 121 -6.08 -12.65 21.73
CA ASN A 121 -5.53 -13.97 22.01
C ASN A 121 -4.32 -14.25 21.13
N ILE A 122 -3.14 -13.86 21.59
CA ILE A 122 -1.86 -14.00 20.85
C ILE A 122 -1.59 -15.48 20.56
N GLU A 123 -1.70 -16.36 21.54
CA GLU A 123 -1.43 -17.80 21.38
C GLU A 123 -2.35 -18.43 20.33
N GLY A 124 -3.65 -18.10 20.37
CA GLY A 124 -4.61 -18.54 19.36
C GLY A 124 -4.31 -18.01 17.96
N ALA A 125 -3.84 -16.76 17.87
CA ALA A 125 -3.46 -16.16 16.60
C ALA A 125 -2.19 -16.80 16.01
N GLU A 126 -1.19 -17.09 16.83
CA GLU A 126 0.05 -17.76 16.40
C GLU A 126 -0.25 -19.18 15.88
N LYS A 127 -1.08 -19.93 16.60
CA LYS A 127 -1.52 -21.26 16.18
C LYS A 127 -2.26 -21.21 14.84
N LEU A 128 -3.24 -20.32 14.71
CA LEU A 128 -3.98 -20.13 13.47
C LEU A 128 -3.07 -19.69 12.32
N CYS A 129 -2.10 -18.82 12.59
CA CYS A 129 -1.12 -18.37 11.59
C CYS A 129 -0.27 -19.54 11.06
N ALA A 130 0.18 -20.44 11.95
CA ALA A 130 0.92 -21.64 11.57
C ALA A 130 0.06 -22.59 10.71
N GLU A 131 -1.18 -22.86 11.12
CA GLU A 131 -2.11 -23.72 10.38
C GLU A 131 -2.41 -23.15 8.98
N LEU A 132 -2.71 -21.85 8.88
CA LEU A 132 -2.98 -21.18 7.61
C LEU A 132 -1.75 -21.12 6.70
N THR A 133 -0.56 -20.99 7.26
CA THR A 133 0.70 -20.98 6.49
C THR A 133 0.96 -22.35 5.87
N CYS A 134 0.80 -23.42 6.63
CA CYS A 134 0.92 -24.79 6.11
C CYS A 134 -0.12 -25.03 5.00
N ARG A 135 -1.39 -24.71 5.25
CA ARG A 135 -2.45 -24.92 4.27
C ARG A 135 -2.24 -24.11 2.98
N ARG A 136 -1.74 -22.87 3.08
CA ARG A 136 -1.38 -22.05 1.92
C ARG A 136 -0.26 -22.69 1.10
N ALA A 137 0.73 -23.30 1.76
CA ALA A 137 1.83 -23.97 1.06
C ALA A 137 1.34 -25.20 0.30
N GLU A 138 0.48 -26.01 0.91
CA GLU A 138 -0.18 -27.17 0.27
C GLU A 138 -0.99 -26.73 -0.96
N LEU A 139 -1.90 -25.77 -0.78
CA LEU A 139 -2.71 -25.24 -1.88
C LEU A 139 -1.87 -24.65 -3.02
N LYS A 140 -0.76 -23.99 -2.69
CA LYS A 140 0.16 -23.47 -3.71
C LYS A 140 0.75 -24.60 -4.56
N GLN A 141 1.15 -25.70 -3.93
CA GLN A 141 1.68 -26.87 -4.63
C GLN A 141 0.58 -27.52 -5.49
N GLU A 142 -0.60 -27.78 -4.91
CA GLU A 142 -1.74 -28.33 -5.63
C GLU A 142 -2.12 -27.50 -6.87
N LEU A 143 -2.14 -26.17 -6.71
CA LEU A 143 -2.43 -25.23 -7.80
C LEU A 143 -1.33 -25.22 -8.88
N GLN A 144 -0.06 -25.40 -8.49
CA GLN A 144 1.03 -25.51 -9.48
C GLN A 144 1.02 -26.82 -10.26
N GLU A 145 0.46 -27.89 -9.68
CA GLU A 145 0.23 -29.16 -10.37
C GLU A 145 -0.96 -29.07 -11.34
N LEU A 146 -2.03 -28.38 -10.94
CA LEU A 146 -3.24 -28.19 -11.75
C LEU A 146 -3.05 -27.19 -12.90
N PHE A 147 -2.26 -26.14 -12.68
CA PHE A 147 -2.02 -25.10 -13.67
C PHE A 147 -0.60 -25.20 -14.22
N PRO A 148 -0.44 -25.64 -15.49
CA PRO A 148 0.88 -25.80 -16.08
C PRO A 148 1.63 -24.48 -16.19
N ALA A 149 2.97 -24.58 -16.14
CA ALA A 149 3.82 -23.42 -16.32
C ALA A 149 3.69 -22.83 -17.73
N GLU A 150 3.60 -21.52 -17.81
CA GLU A 150 3.50 -20.80 -19.09
C GLU A 150 4.88 -20.58 -19.71
N VAL A 151 5.01 -20.85 -21.02
CA VAL A 151 6.23 -20.55 -21.77
C VAL A 151 6.05 -19.21 -22.47
N VAL A 152 6.68 -18.17 -21.92
CA VAL A 152 6.61 -16.82 -22.45
C VAL A 152 7.81 -16.52 -23.34
N GLN A 153 7.55 -15.97 -24.53
CA GLN A 153 8.60 -15.48 -25.41
C GLN A 153 9.14 -14.14 -24.91
N LEU A 154 10.46 -14.05 -24.78
CA LEU A 154 11.14 -12.82 -24.39
C LEU A 154 11.40 -11.92 -25.61
N LYS A 155 11.53 -10.64 -25.37
CA LYS A 155 11.96 -9.66 -26.42
C LYS A 155 13.43 -9.85 -26.82
N SER A 156 14.20 -10.68 -26.12
CA SER A 156 15.59 -11.00 -26.43
C SER A 156 15.66 -12.24 -27.32
N PHE A 157 16.69 -12.29 -28.18
CA PHE A 157 16.87 -13.33 -29.18
C PHE A 157 18.11 -14.19 -28.87
N PHE A 158 18.12 -15.42 -29.40
CA PHE A 158 19.37 -16.12 -29.69
C PHE A 158 20.00 -15.53 -30.95
N TYR A 159 21.28 -15.69 -31.11
CA TYR A 159 22.00 -15.28 -32.29
C TYR A 159 22.47 -16.53 -33.04
N THR A 160 22.22 -16.59 -34.35
CA THR A 160 22.55 -17.74 -35.18
C THR A 160 23.74 -17.42 -36.06
N THR A 161 24.65 -18.33 -36.18
CA THR A 161 25.83 -18.26 -37.03
C THR A 161 25.65 -19.16 -38.27
N PRO A 162 26.41 -19.00 -39.39
CA PRO A 162 26.23 -19.75 -40.62
C PRO A 162 26.36 -21.26 -40.47
N ASP A 163 27.04 -21.72 -39.43
CA ASP A 163 27.13 -23.15 -39.04
C ASP A 163 25.88 -23.71 -38.32
N GLY A 164 24.83 -22.89 -38.21
CA GLY A 164 23.55 -23.26 -37.58
C GLY A 164 23.56 -23.27 -36.06
N LYS A 165 24.66 -22.83 -35.40
CA LYS A 165 24.74 -22.76 -33.94
C LYS A 165 24.04 -21.54 -33.38
N GLU A 166 23.38 -21.74 -32.23
CA GLU A 166 22.70 -20.68 -31.48
C GLU A 166 23.55 -20.19 -30.29
N TRP A 167 23.65 -18.88 -30.15
CA TRP A 167 24.42 -18.20 -29.13
C TRP A 167 23.54 -17.30 -28.26
N LYS A 168 23.80 -17.26 -26.96
CA LYS A 168 23.04 -16.38 -26.04
C LYS A 168 23.31 -14.90 -26.26
N THR A 169 24.50 -14.54 -26.73
CA THR A 169 24.92 -13.15 -26.99
C THR A 169 25.76 -13.09 -28.25
N LYS A 170 25.80 -11.92 -28.92
CA LYS A 170 26.70 -11.66 -30.05
C LYS A 170 28.18 -11.81 -29.65
N LYS A 171 28.51 -11.36 -28.42
CA LYS A 171 29.88 -11.43 -27.90
C LYS A 171 30.36 -12.88 -27.83
N ALA A 172 29.54 -13.79 -27.32
CA ALA A 172 29.90 -15.21 -27.25
C ALA A 172 30.13 -15.84 -28.64
N ALA A 173 29.35 -15.45 -29.67
CA ALA A 173 29.56 -15.89 -31.04
C ALA A 173 30.88 -15.34 -31.62
N MET A 174 31.23 -14.08 -31.33
CA MET A 174 32.49 -13.48 -31.77
C MET A 174 33.72 -14.11 -31.08
N GLU A 175 33.65 -14.41 -29.78
CA GLU A 175 34.67 -15.11 -29.01
C GLU A 175 34.93 -16.53 -29.55
N ALA A 176 33.92 -17.14 -30.14
CA ALA A 176 34.02 -18.43 -30.84
C ALA A 176 34.58 -18.32 -32.29
N GLY A 177 34.99 -17.13 -32.72
CA GLY A 177 35.66 -16.91 -34.01
C GLY A 177 34.76 -16.47 -35.15
N HIS A 178 33.48 -16.22 -34.94
CA HIS A 178 32.54 -15.76 -35.97
C HIS A 178 32.62 -14.25 -36.19
N LYS A 179 32.55 -13.79 -37.42
CA LYS A 179 32.58 -12.36 -37.76
C LYS A 179 31.21 -11.74 -37.48
N LEU A 180 31.20 -10.50 -37.02
CA LEU A 180 29.96 -9.79 -36.63
C LEU A 180 28.91 -9.74 -37.76
N LYS A 181 29.35 -9.66 -39.04
CA LYS A 181 28.47 -9.62 -40.21
C LYS A 181 27.74 -10.92 -40.47
N ASP A 182 28.29 -12.02 -39.99
CA ASP A 182 27.73 -13.39 -40.20
C ASP A 182 26.80 -13.83 -39.03
N ILE A 183 26.64 -12.98 -38.01
CA ILE A 183 25.80 -13.23 -36.86
C ILE A 183 24.41 -12.59 -37.09
N THR A 184 23.40 -13.43 -37.25
CA THR A 184 22.00 -13.01 -37.46
C THR A 184 21.16 -13.19 -36.18
N LYS A 185 20.00 -12.53 -36.14
CA LYS A 185 19.01 -12.75 -35.09
C LYS A 185 18.32 -14.10 -35.37
N GLY A 186 18.37 -14.98 -34.39
CA GLY A 186 17.66 -16.24 -34.41
C GLY A 186 16.28 -16.16 -33.72
N ARG A 187 15.84 -17.26 -33.16
CA ARG A 187 14.55 -17.36 -32.45
C ARG A 187 14.56 -16.52 -31.17
N ASN A 188 13.38 -16.10 -30.73
CA ASN A 188 13.18 -15.49 -29.43
C ASN A 188 13.57 -16.46 -28.31
N LYS A 189 14.19 -15.92 -27.27
CA LYS A 189 14.38 -16.68 -26.05
C LYS A 189 13.04 -16.91 -25.36
N THR A 190 12.89 -18.06 -24.76
CA THR A 190 11.71 -18.42 -24.00
C THR A 190 12.06 -18.49 -22.50
N LYS A 191 11.10 -18.18 -21.66
CA LYS A 191 11.21 -18.36 -20.21
C LYS A 191 9.98 -19.12 -19.75
N THR A 192 10.19 -20.22 -19.06
CA THR A 192 9.12 -20.95 -18.38
C THR A 192 8.83 -20.25 -17.06
N ILE A 193 7.60 -19.81 -16.88
CA ILE A 193 7.13 -19.14 -15.67
C ILE A 193 6.15 -20.08 -14.97
N PRO A 194 6.47 -20.55 -13.76
CA PRO A 194 5.54 -21.37 -12.99
C PRO A 194 4.28 -20.57 -12.64
N PHE A 195 3.16 -21.26 -12.51
CA PHE A 195 1.92 -20.63 -12.09
C PHE A 195 2.06 -19.96 -10.71
N ASN A 196 1.67 -18.71 -10.63
CA ASN A 196 1.65 -17.93 -9.40
C ASN A 196 0.19 -17.62 -9.02
N PRO A 197 -0.36 -18.26 -7.97
CA PRO A 197 -1.73 -18.05 -7.55
C PRO A 197 -2.03 -16.65 -6.99
N ASN A 198 -1.00 -15.80 -6.79
CA ASN A 198 -1.20 -14.38 -6.47
C ASN A 198 -1.31 -13.51 -7.73
N SER A 199 -1.02 -14.03 -8.92
CA SER A 199 -1.08 -13.26 -10.16
C SER A 199 -2.49 -13.33 -10.77
N ARG A 200 -3.27 -12.27 -10.61
CA ARG A 200 -4.60 -12.17 -11.21
C ARG A 200 -4.58 -12.32 -12.74
N ASP A 201 -3.52 -11.87 -13.39
CA ASP A 201 -3.37 -12.00 -14.86
C ASP A 201 -3.19 -13.46 -15.26
N GLN A 202 -2.40 -14.26 -14.53
CA GLN A 202 -2.25 -15.69 -14.80
C GLN A 202 -3.53 -16.46 -14.48
N ILE A 203 -4.21 -16.15 -13.38
CA ILE A 203 -5.51 -16.73 -13.04
C ILE A 203 -6.51 -16.46 -14.17
N ALA A 204 -6.64 -15.20 -14.60
CA ALA A 204 -7.54 -14.83 -15.69
C ALA A 204 -7.21 -15.56 -16.98
N SER A 205 -5.93 -15.62 -17.37
CA SER A 205 -5.48 -16.32 -18.58
C SER A 205 -5.87 -17.81 -18.56
N HIS A 206 -5.67 -18.50 -17.45
CA HIS A 206 -6.04 -19.90 -17.31
C HIS A 206 -7.56 -20.12 -17.33
N LEU A 207 -8.34 -19.32 -16.61
CA LEU A 207 -9.79 -19.42 -16.59
C LEU A 207 -10.40 -19.15 -17.98
N LEU A 208 -9.87 -18.15 -18.69
CA LEU A 208 -10.26 -17.84 -20.08
C LEU A 208 -9.96 -19.03 -21.03
N SER A 209 -8.80 -19.69 -20.88
CA SER A 209 -8.45 -20.87 -21.70
C SER A 209 -9.35 -22.05 -21.42
N GLN A 210 -9.97 -22.13 -20.25
CA GLN A 210 -10.98 -23.14 -19.88
C GLN A 210 -12.41 -22.75 -20.29
N GLY A 211 -12.59 -21.62 -21.00
CA GLY A 211 -13.90 -21.20 -21.52
C GLY A 211 -14.68 -20.26 -20.58
N TRP A 212 -14.10 -19.82 -19.46
CA TRP A 212 -14.73 -18.82 -18.62
C TRP A 212 -14.89 -17.49 -19.38
N LYS A 213 -16.05 -16.87 -19.23
CA LYS A 213 -16.36 -15.54 -19.79
C LYS A 213 -16.52 -14.55 -18.65
N PRO A 214 -15.70 -13.49 -18.58
CA PRO A 214 -15.80 -12.49 -17.53
C PRO A 214 -17.06 -11.63 -17.66
N ASP A 215 -17.81 -11.48 -16.59
CA ASP A 215 -18.98 -10.59 -16.51
C ASP A 215 -18.60 -9.19 -16.00
N ALA A 216 -17.45 -9.04 -15.34
CA ALA A 216 -16.99 -7.79 -14.76
C ALA A 216 -15.51 -7.55 -15.04
N TYR A 217 -15.14 -6.27 -15.16
CA TYR A 217 -13.78 -5.83 -15.43
C TYR A 217 -13.34 -4.74 -14.45
N GLU A 218 -12.10 -4.83 -13.98
CA GLU A 218 -11.40 -3.77 -13.25
C GLU A 218 -10.45 -3.04 -14.22
N GLY A 219 -10.95 -1.96 -14.84
CA GLY A 219 -10.26 -1.29 -15.94
C GLY A 219 -10.21 -2.17 -17.20
N LYS A 220 -9.01 -2.61 -17.61
CA LYS A 220 -8.82 -3.48 -18.78
C LYS A 220 -8.69 -4.96 -18.43
N ARG A 221 -8.75 -5.34 -17.15
CA ARG A 221 -8.53 -6.71 -16.68
C ARG A 221 -9.82 -7.33 -16.20
N PRO A 222 -10.04 -8.63 -16.43
CA PRO A 222 -11.16 -9.31 -15.81
C PRO A 222 -11.10 -9.23 -14.29
N ALA A 223 -12.22 -8.95 -13.64
CA ALA A 223 -12.30 -8.95 -12.20
C ALA A 223 -12.17 -10.38 -11.65
N ILE A 224 -11.20 -10.61 -10.79
CA ILE A 224 -11.01 -11.88 -10.08
C ILE A 224 -11.22 -11.62 -8.60
N ASN A 225 -12.35 -12.08 -8.10
CA ASN A 225 -12.72 -11.99 -6.68
C ASN A 225 -13.41 -13.28 -6.22
N GLU A 226 -13.68 -13.35 -4.92
CA GLU A 226 -14.31 -14.50 -4.29
C GLU A 226 -15.66 -14.86 -4.93
N ALA A 227 -16.50 -13.86 -5.23
CA ALA A 227 -17.81 -14.09 -5.85
C ALA A 227 -17.68 -14.72 -7.24
N VAL A 228 -16.75 -14.23 -8.06
CA VAL A 228 -16.48 -14.76 -9.40
C VAL A 228 -15.96 -16.19 -9.33
N LEU A 229 -14.98 -16.47 -8.49
CA LEU A 229 -14.42 -17.83 -8.36
C LEU A 229 -15.45 -18.84 -7.86
N ASN A 230 -16.30 -18.44 -6.91
CA ASN A 230 -17.40 -19.26 -6.43
C ASN A 230 -18.46 -19.48 -7.50
N SER A 231 -18.77 -18.49 -8.35
CA SER A 231 -19.74 -18.65 -9.45
C SER A 231 -19.26 -19.61 -10.53
N ILE A 232 -17.95 -19.70 -10.76
CA ILE A 232 -17.36 -20.68 -11.68
C ILE A 232 -17.55 -22.10 -11.14
N GLY A 233 -17.37 -22.30 -9.82
CA GLY A 233 -17.67 -23.54 -9.12
C GLY A 233 -16.81 -24.76 -9.51
N SER A 234 -15.78 -24.59 -10.35
CA SER A 234 -14.85 -25.68 -10.66
C SER A 234 -13.95 -25.97 -9.46
N ALA A 235 -13.42 -27.18 -9.36
CA ALA A 235 -12.54 -27.59 -8.28
C ALA A 235 -11.30 -26.68 -8.18
N GLU A 236 -10.76 -26.28 -9.33
CA GLU A 236 -9.62 -25.38 -9.46
C GLU A 236 -9.96 -23.95 -8.97
N ALA A 237 -11.14 -23.43 -9.36
CA ALA A 237 -11.61 -22.12 -8.97
C ALA A 237 -11.86 -22.04 -7.45
N LEU A 238 -12.41 -23.09 -6.85
CA LEU A 238 -12.62 -23.19 -5.41
C LEU A 238 -11.30 -23.23 -4.63
N LYS A 239 -10.30 -23.99 -5.12
CA LYS A 239 -8.95 -23.99 -4.51
C LYS A 239 -8.26 -22.62 -4.63
N LEU A 240 -8.41 -21.91 -5.73
CA LEU A 240 -7.94 -20.54 -5.90
C LEU A 240 -8.62 -19.60 -4.91
N CYS A 241 -9.93 -19.73 -4.73
CA CYS A 241 -10.69 -18.94 -3.77
C CYS A 241 -10.18 -19.17 -2.35
N GLU A 242 -9.99 -20.44 -1.94
CA GLU A 242 -9.42 -20.79 -0.63
C GLU A 242 -8.02 -20.20 -0.44
N TYR A 243 -7.15 -20.35 -1.44
CA TYR A 243 -5.78 -19.80 -1.41
C TYR A 243 -5.77 -18.27 -1.21
N LEU A 244 -6.58 -17.55 -1.99
CA LEU A 244 -6.66 -16.08 -1.89
C LEU A 244 -7.25 -15.62 -0.55
N LEU A 245 -8.25 -16.34 -0.02
CA LEU A 245 -8.82 -16.07 1.30
C LEU A 245 -7.78 -16.25 2.39
N ILE A 246 -7.05 -17.36 2.40
CA ILE A 246 -5.97 -17.63 3.36
C ILE A 246 -4.88 -16.57 3.27
N THR A 247 -4.45 -16.20 2.06
CA THR A 247 -3.44 -15.15 1.84
C THR A 247 -3.92 -13.81 2.42
N LYS A 248 -5.18 -13.46 2.23
CA LYS A 248 -5.78 -12.26 2.82
C LYS A 248 -5.78 -12.31 4.35
N ARG A 249 -6.12 -13.47 4.95
CA ARG A 249 -6.14 -13.64 6.42
C ARG A 249 -4.74 -13.56 7.02
N LEU A 250 -3.75 -14.20 6.41
CA LEU A 250 -2.35 -14.09 6.83
C LEU A 250 -1.84 -12.66 6.71
N GLY A 251 -2.23 -11.93 5.66
CA GLY A 251 -1.93 -10.50 5.54
C GLY A 251 -2.52 -9.64 6.67
N GLN A 252 -3.68 -10.03 7.22
CA GLN A 252 -4.30 -9.35 8.36
C GLN A 252 -3.63 -9.71 9.70
N ILE A 253 -3.18 -10.96 9.85
CA ILE A 253 -2.67 -11.47 11.14
C ILE A 253 -1.18 -11.14 11.31
N SER A 254 -0.34 -11.35 10.27
CA SER A 254 1.12 -11.34 10.43
C SER A 254 1.94 -10.72 9.29
N GLU A 255 1.47 -10.76 8.05
CA GLU A 255 2.30 -10.41 6.88
C GLU A 255 2.06 -9.00 6.32
N GLY A 256 0.99 -8.33 6.69
CA GLY A 256 0.63 -7.01 6.18
C GLY A 256 1.29 -5.87 6.97
N ASN A 257 1.45 -4.70 6.33
CA ASN A 257 1.97 -3.49 6.99
C ASN A 257 1.11 -3.00 8.16
N GLN A 258 -0.13 -3.49 8.27
CA GLN A 258 -1.08 -3.19 9.34
C GLN A 258 -1.57 -4.49 9.98
N ALA A 259 -0.71 -5.51 10.06
CA ALA A 259 -0.99 -6.74 10.77
C ALA A 259 -1.14 -6.48 12.29
N TRP A 260 -1.88 -7.34 12.94
CA TRP A 260 -2.21 -7.24 14.38
C TRP A 260 -1.05 -7.58 15.28
#